data_3c687c12a84d154b0e9290e750be973e
#
_entry.id   3c687c12a84d154b0e9290e750be973e
#
_cell.length_a   1.000
_cell.length_b   1.000
_cell.length_c   1.000
_cell.angle_alpha   90.00
_cell.angle_beta   90.00
_cell.angle_gamma   90.00
#
_symmetry.space_group_name_H-M   'P 1'
#
loop_
_entity.id
_entity.type
_entity.pdbx_description
1 polymer ?
#
loop_
_entity_poly.entity_id
_entity_poly.type
_entity_poly.pdbx_seq_one_letter_code
_entity_poly.pdbx_strand_id
1 'polypeptide(L)'
;MAKWDQISETGNVEDRRGTRTAGVVGGISVTGIILVLAVGYFGGTDQALDLLRQMQGGNQSQETTVTHEYDGVDSYEQFVWAVLGSANTLWSDAFQRGGKVYQEPKLVLFRDATNSSCGGATSDVGPHYCNMDQTIYLDETFFDELTKRFGARGGDVAQGYVIAHEVAHHLQDQLGTLDTVSSLMQRDPARQNELSVALELQADCYAGIWAGVMQWKGIIEPDEISQAIDAAAAVGDDRIQKMATGHVNPETWTHGSSADRKKWFTTGYTEKSVASCDTFGAK
;
A
#
# COMPACT_ATOMS: atom_id res chain seq x y z
N MET A 1 5.06 -16.02 -16.28
CA MET A 1 5.34 -14.56 -16.14
C MET A 1 4.33 -13.81 -16.96
N ALA A 2 3.67 -12.86 -16.33
CA ALA A 2 2.70 -12.02 -17.01
C ALA A 2 3.35 -11.19 -18.14
N LYS A 3 2.53 -10.75 -19.08
CA LYS A 3 3.00 -10.13 -20.34
C LYS A 3 3.03 -8.60 -20.24
N TRP A 4 3.78 -8.07 -19.28
CA TRP A 4 3.84 -6.63 -19.01
C TRP A 4 4.41 -5.82 -20.18
N ASP A 5 5.24 -6.43 -21.01
CA ASP A 5 5.80 -5.87 -22.25
C ASP A 5 4.75 -5.57 -23.34
N GLN A 6 3.53 -6.11 -23.19
CA GLN A 6 2.40 -5.82 -24.09
C GLN A 6 1.59 -4.59 -23.65
N ILE A 7 1.91 -4.02 -22.49
CA ILE A 7 1.29 -2.78 -22.00
C ILE A 7 2.08 -1.60 -22.53
N SER A 8 1.42 -0.74 -23.28
CA SER A 8 2.02 0.48 -23.86
C SER A 8 1.82 1.72 -22.97
N GLU A 9 0.89 1.65 -22.05
CA GLU A 9 0.57 2.73 -21.12
C GLU A 9 1.67 2.85 -20.06
N THR A 10 2.13 4.08 -19.84
CA THR A 10 3.14 4.37 -18.83
C THR A 10 2.54 5.16 -17.69
N GLY A 11 2.87 4.76 -16.45
CA GLY A 11 2.50 5.54 -15.28
C GLY A 11 3.48 6.68 -14.99
N ASN A 12 3.08 7.61 -14.14
CA ASN A 12 3.94 8.69 -13.65
C ASN A 12 4.85 8.18 -12.52
N VAL A 13 6.03 7.69 -12.88
CA VAL A 13 7.01 7.11 -11.94
C VAL A 13 8.22 8.03 -11.83
N GLU A 14 8.64 8.32 -10.60
CA GLU A 14 9.91 8.98 -10.26
C GLU A 14 10.82 7.97 -9.58
N ASP A 15 11.97 7.68 -10.19
CA ASP A 15 12.98 6.82 -9.59
C ASP A 15 13.93 7.60 -8.69
N ARG A 16 13.92 7.26 -7.40
CA ARG A 16 14.83 7.78 -6.37
C ARG A 16 15.78 6.72 -5.82
N ARG A 17 15.85 5.53 -6.42
CA ARG A 17 16.68 4.42 -5.91
C ARG A 17 18.17 4.73 -5.87
N GLY A 18 18.65 5.63 -6.76
CA GLY A 18 20.03 6.13 -6.77
C GLY A 18 20.31 7.28 -5.78
N THR A 19 19.28 7.85 -5.15
CA THR A 19 19.46 8.96 -4.23
C THR A 19 19.59 8.47 -2.79
N ARG A 20 20.78 8.58 -2.19
CA ARG A 20 20.91 8.41 -0.75
C ARG A 20 20.44 9.70 -0.08
N THR A 21 19.31 9.65 0.58
CA THR A 21 18.89 10.73 1.50
C THR A 21 19.81 10.66 2.72
N ALA A 22 20.88 11.45 2.71
CA ALA A 22 21.69 11.64 3.91
C ALA A 22 20.81 12.37 4.94
N GLY A 23 20.27 11.62 5.92
CA GLY A 23 19.59 12.25 7.06
C GLY A 23 18.14 11.88 7.33
N VAL A 24 17.65 10.72 6.90
CA VAL A 24 16.48 10.13 7.60
C VAL A 24 16.98 9.44 8.87
N VAL A 25 17.52 10.23 9.80
CA VAL A 25 17.71 9.80 11.18
C VAL A 25 16.38 10.09 11.87
N GLY A 26 15.56 9.08 12.05
CA GLY A 26 14.35 9.18 12.84
C GLY A 26 13.13 8.44 12.26
N GLY A 27 13.31 7.48 11.38
CA GLY A 27 12.28 6.49 11.10
C GLY A 27 12.02 5.71 12.39
N ILE A 28 10.81 5.84 12.94
CA ILE A 28 10.38 4.96 14.02
C ILE A 28 10.29 3.59 13.38
N SER A 29 11.22 2.68 13.71
CA SER A 29 11.17 1.29 13.23
C SER A 29 9.82 0.67 13.59
N VAL A 30 9.40 -0.38 12.89
CA VAL A 30 8.18 -1.15 13.25
C VAL A 30 8.21 -1.49 14.75
N THR A 31 9.41 -1.78 15.29
CA THR A 31 9.62 -1.95 16.73
C THR A 31 9.31 -0.66 17.51
N GLY A 32 9.67 0.51 16.98
CA GLY A 32 9.37 1.80 17.58
C GLY A 32 7.88 2.16 17.53
N ILE A 33 7.20 1.85 16.43
CA ILE A 33 5.73 2.01 16.30
C ILE A 33 5.01 1.08 17.27
N ILE A 34 5.41 -0.17 17.35
CA ILE A 34 4.87 -1.14 18.32
C ILE A 34 5.12 -0.65 19.75
N LEU A 35 6.28 -0.06 20.01
CA LEU A 35 6.64 0.46 21.35
C LEU A 35 5.84 1.71 21.69
N VAL A 36 5.60 2.62 20.73
CA VAL A 36 4.74 3.81 20.89
C VAL A 36 3.28 3.39 21.12
N LEU A 37 2.80 2.42 20.37
CA LEU A 37 1.44 1.87 20.54
C LEU A 37 1.30 1.13 21.88
N ALA A 38 2.32 0.37 22.30
CA ALA A 38 2.34 -0.30 23.60
C ALA A 38 2.38 0.71 24.75
N VAL A 39 3.21 1.77 24.67
CA VAL A 39 3.26 2.84 25.66
C VAL A 39 1.94 3.62 25.69
N GLY A 40 1.31 3.88 24.54
CA GLY A 40 0.00 4.50 24.47
C GLY A 40 -1.10 3.66 25.13
N TYR A 41 -0.99 2.35 24.99
CA TYR A 41 -1.95 1.41 25.58
C TYR A 41 -1.77 1.21 27.10
N PHE A 42 -0.52 1.16 27.59
CA PHE A 42 -0.21 0.90 29.02
C PHE A 42 0.10 2.16 29.84
N GLY A 43 0.55 3.24 29.19
CA GLY A 43 1.03 4.46 29.86
C GLY A 43 0.21 5.73 29.62
N GLY A 44 -0.79 5.66 28.73
CA GLY A 44 -1.60 6.82 28.34
C GLY A 44 -1.02 7.64 27.19
N THR A 45 -1.89 8.41 26.54
CA THR A 45 -1.59 9.20 25.32
C THR A 45 -0.47 10.24 25.52
N ASP A 46 -0.34 10.79 26.70
CA ASP A 46 0.66 11.84 27.00
C ASP A 46 2.08 11.27 27.01
N GLN A 47 2.28 10.06 27.53
CA GLN A 47 3.59 9.39 27.53
C GLN A 47 3.99 8.90 26.11
N ALA A 48 3.02 8.48 25.32
CA ALA A 48 3.26 8.12 23.92
C ALA A 48 3.65 9.35 23.08
N LEU A 49 3.01 10.50 23.31
CA LEU A 49 3.32 11.77 22.67
C LEU A 49 4.69 12.34 23.10
N ASP A 50 5.06 12.18 24.36
CA ASP A 50 6.39 12.58 24.84
C ASP A 50 7.49 11.69 24.30
N LEU A 51 7.27 10.39 24.16
CA LEU A 51 8.19 9.47 23.51
C LEU A 51 8.37 9.81 22.03
N LEU A 52 7.28 10.11 21.32
CA LEU A 52 7.30 10.59 19.92
C LEU A 52 8.09 11.90 19.80
N ARG A 53 7.88 12.87 20.67
CA ARG A 53 8.64 14.14 20.69
C ARG A 53 10.11 13.93 20.97
N GLN A 54 10.47 13.02 21.89
CA GLN A 54 11.85 12.67 22.18
C GLN A 54 12.53 11.99 21.00
N MET A 55 11.83 11.14 20.25
CA MET A 55 12.33 10.47 19.04
C MET A 55 12.45 11.45 17.85
N GLN A 56 11.63 12.51 17.80
CA GLN A 56 11.68 13.57 16.78
C GLN A 56 12.65 14.72 17.09
N GLY A 57 13.10 14.86 18.36
CA GLY A 57 13.89 16.00 18.84
C GLY A 57 15.40 15.96 18.58
N GLY A 58 15.90 15.02 17.79
CA GLY A 58 17.32 14.85 17.50
C GLY A 58 17.72 15.29 16.09
N ASN A 59 18.28 16.49 15.98
CA ASN A 59 19.12 17.02 14.89
C ASN A 59 18.44 17.55 13.61
N GLN A 60 18.50 18.88 13.48
CA GLN A 60 18.55 19.55 12.18
C GLN A 60 19.89 19.22 11.51
N SER A 61 19.88 18.30 10.54
CA SER A 61 21.02 18.04 9.68
C SER A 61 20.76 18.67 8.30
N GLN A 62 21.73 19.46 7.81
CA GLN A 62 21.72 20.04 6.47
C GLN A 62 21.53 18.94 5.42
N GLU A 63 20.59 19.14 4.52
CA GLU A 63 20.40 18.31 3.31
C GLU A 63 21.66 18.39 2.44
N THR A 64 22.41 17.35 2.42
CA THR A 64 23.40 17.12 1.37
C THR A 64 22.81 16.09 0.42
N THR A 65 22.19 16.57 -0.65
CA THR A 65 21.70 15.72 -1.73
C THR A 65 22.89 15.14 -2.48
N VAL A 66 23.22 13.90 -2.24
CA VAL A 66 24.18 13.16 -3.09
C VAL A 66 23.36 12.56 -4.22
N THR A 67 23.36 13.22 -5.36
CA THR A 67 22.82 12.66 -6.60
C THR A 67 23.76 11.59 -7.11
N HIS A 68 23.36 10.32 -7.09
CA HIS A 68 23.94 9.31 -7.93
C HIS A 68 23.43 9.50 -9.36
N GLU A 69 24.34 9.36 -10.33
CA GLU A 69 23.99 9.40 -11.75
C GLU A 69 22.87 8.38 -12.02
N TYR A 70 21.80 8.85 -12.67
CA TYR A 70 20.71 8.03 -13.16
C TYR A 70 21.27 7.03 -14.15
N ASP A 71 21.15 5.74 -13.89
CA ASP A 71 21.74 4.66 -14.70
C ASP A 71 20.86 4.24 -15.89
N GLY A 72 19.73 4.95 -16.10
CA GLY A 72 18.75 4.67 -17.13
C GLY A 72 17.62 3.77 -16.64
N VAL A 73 16.57 3.67 -17.45
CA VAL A 73 15.36 2.88 -17.14
C VAL A 73 15.68 1.39 -17.14
N ASP A 74 15.55 0.74 -16.00
CA ASP A 74 15.73 -0.70 -15.87
C ASP A 74 14.42 -1.49 -16.14
N SER A 75 14.51 -2.81 -16.16
CA SER A 75 13.35 -3.69 -16.39
C SER A 75 12.32 -3.63 -15.26
N TYR A 76 12.76 -3.29 -14.02
CA TYR A 76 11.84 -3.16 -12.90
C TYR A 76 11.03 -1.88 -12.99
N GLU A 77 11.66 -0.78 -13.36
CA GLU A 77 10.97 0.49 -13.59
C GLU A 77 9.96 0.36 -14.75
N GLN A 78 10.32 -0.33 -15.84
CA GLN A 78 9.41 -0.63 -16.95
C GLN A 78 8.20 -1.45 -16.48
N PHE A 79 8.42 -2.45 -15.62
CA PHE A 79 7.36 -3.22 -15.01
C PHE A 79 6.42 -2.33 -14.18
N VAL A 80 6.97 -1.48 -13.31
CA VAL A 80 6.18 -0.57 -12.48
C VAL A 80 5.38 0.42 -13.34
N TRP A 81 5.99 0.97 -14.40
CA TRP A 81 5.28 1.81 -15.37
C TRP A 81 4.09 1.10 -16.01
N ALA A 82 4.28 -0.14 -16.45
CA ALA A 82 3.22 -0.92 -17.08
C ALA A 82 2.07 -1.20 -16.10
N VAL A 83 2.37 -1.61 -14.87
CA VAL A 83 1.37 -1.88 -13.85
C VAL A 83 0.59 -0.60 -13.51
N LEU A 84 1.29 0.49 -13.16
CA LEU A 84 0.66 1.77 -12.81
C LEU A 84 -0.15 2.34 -13.98
N GLY A 85 0.40 2.34 -15.20
CA GLY A 85 -0.28 2.82 -16.40
C GLY A 85 -1.54 2.02 -16.71
N SER A 86 -1.48 0.69 -16.58
CA SER A 86 -2.65 -0.18 -16.76
C SER A 86 -3.76 0.08 -15.74
N ALA A 87 -3.40 0.36 -14.48
CA ALA A 87 -4.33 0.72 -13.44
C ALA A 87 -4.95 2.10 -13.71
N ASN A 88 -4.12 3.09 -14.09
CA ASN A 88 -4.59 4.43 -14.45
C ASN A 88 -5.59 4.40 -15.61
N THR A 89 -5.28 3.65 -16.66
CA THR A 89 -6.19 3.46 -17.81
C THR A 89 -7.53 2.86 -17.38
N LEU A 90 -7.50 1.80 -16.59
CA LEU A 90 -8.72 1.16 -16.08
C LEU A 90 -9.60 2.15 -15.30
N TRP A 91 -8.98 2.90 -14.37
CA TRP A 91 -9.73 3.77 -13.49
C TRP A 91 -10.15 5.08 -14.17
N SER A 92 -9.34 5.61 -15.09
CA SER A 92 -9.73 6.73 -15.95
C SER A 92 -11.00 6.41 -16.73
N ASP A 93 -11.07 5.23 -17.37
CA ASP A 93 -12.26 4.75 -18.07
C ASP A 93 -13.46 4.59 -17.14
N ALA A 94 -13.25 4.09 -15.91
CA ALA A 94 -14.33 3.93 -14.94
C ALA A 94 -14.89 5.29 -14.47
N PHE A 95 -14.01 6.25 -14.17
CA PHE A 95 -14.38 7.61 -13.77
C PHE A 95 -15.10 8.34 -14.90
N GLN A 96 -14.61 8.23 -16.13
CA GLN A 96 -15.24 8.83 -17.31
C GLN A 96 -16.67 8.30 -17.52
N ARG A 97 -16.87 6.98 -17.40
CA ARG A 97 -18.22 6.38 -17.44
C ARG A 97 -19.12 6.89 -16.32
N GLY A 98 -18.55 7.24 -15.18
CA GLY A 98 -19.25 7.87 -14.06
C GLY A 98 -19.41 9.38 -14.17
N GLY A 99 -18.98 10.00 -15.28
CA GLY A 99 -19.05 11.45 -15.47
C GLY A 99 -18.06 12.23 -14.60
N LYS A 100 -16.99 11.59 -14.12
CA LYS A 100 -15.94 12.17 -13.29
C LYS A 100 -14.61 12.19 -14.02
N VAL A 101 -13.66 12.99 -13.52
CA VAL A 101 -12.27 13.04 -14.00
C VAL A 101 -11.39 12.31 -13.00
N TYR A 102 -10.60 11.37 -13.49
CA TYR A 102 -9.56 10.70 -12.70
C TYR A 102 -8.26 11.50 -12.76
N GLN A 103 -7.67 11.75 -11.61
CA GLN A 103 -6.33 12.32 -11.50
C GLN A 103 -5.37 11.16 -11.25
N GLU A 104 -4.36 11.01 -12.09
CA GLU A 104 -3.39 9.93 -11.93
C GLU A 104 -2.47 10.18 -10.73
N PRO A 105 -2.19 9.17 -9.90
CA PRO A 105 -1.23 9.31 -8.82
C PRO A 105 0.19 9.34 -9.39
N LYS A 106 1.10 9.92 -8.63
CA LYS A 106 2.53 9.72 -8.82
C LYS A 106 2.97 8.45 -8.07
N LEU A 107 4.00 7.77 -8.57
CA LEU A 107 4.67 6.71 -7.84
C LEU A 107 6.15 7.04 -7.71
N VAL A 108 6.67 6.93 -6.49
CA VAL A 108 8.09 7.12 -6.17
C VAL A 108 8.69 5.76 -5.85
N LEU A 109 9.65 5.32 -6.69
CA LEU A 109 10.52 4.19 -6.39
C LEU A 109 11.69 4.66 -5.51
N PHE A 110 11.95 3.95 -4.43
CA PHE A 110 13.08 4.27 -3.56
C PHE A 110 13.75 3.00 -2.98
N ARG A 111 14.86 3.15 -2.30
CA ARG A 111 15.53 2.11 -1.48
C ARG A 111 15.85 2.69 -0.12
N ASP A 112 15.67 1.88 0.90
CA ASP A 112 15.93 2.18 2.32
C ASP A 112 15.03 3.29 2.87
N ALA A 113 15.14 4.52 2.38
CA ALA A 113 14.37 5.65 2.88
C ALA A 113 14.21 6.78 1.86
N THR A 114 13.05 7.45 1.90
CA THR A 114 12.80 8.72 1.21
C THR A 114 11.86 9.59 2.04
N ASN A 115 11.65 10.83 1.63
CA ASN A 115 10.69 11.73 2.28
C ASN A 115 9.37 11.74 1.51
N SER A 116 8.26 11.72 2.25
CA SER A 116 6.90 11.97 1.76
C SER A 116 6.27 13.12 2.53
N SER A 117 5.18 13.68 2.02
CA SER A 117 4.41 14.69 2.77
C SER A 117 3.69 14.11 4.00
N CYS A 118 3.54 12.78 4.05
CA CYS A 118 2.98 12.07 5.20
C CYS A 118 4.03 11.69 6.26
N GLY A 119 5.31 12.03 6.04
CA GLY A 119 6.43 11.69 6.92
C GLY A 119 7.54 10.94 6.21
N GLY A 120 8.46 10.33 6.97
CA GLY A 120 9.52 9.51 6.39
C GLY A 120 8.95 8.22 5.81
N ALA A 121 9.23 7.93 4.54
CA ALA A 121 8.99 6.64 3.91
C ALA A 121 10.25 5.78 4.05
N THR A 122 10.14 4.64 4.73
CA THR A 122 11.24 3.69 4.96
C THR A 122 10.80 2.29 4.57
N SER A 123 11.75 1.41 4.31
CA SER A 123 11.48 0.00 4.04
C SER A 123 10.62 -0.65 5.14
N ASP A 124 10.81 -0.23 6.40
CA ASP A 124 10.04 -0.74 7.55
C ASP A 124 8.55 -0.35 7.51
N VAL A 125 8.22 0.77 6.86
CA VAL A 125 6.81 1.22 6.67
C VAL A 125 6.13 0.37 5.59
N GLY A 126 6.89 -0.08 4.61
CA GLY A 126 6.37 -0.76 3.43
C GLY A 126 5.78 0.18 2.37
N PRO A 127 5.28 -0.38 1.27
CA PRO A 127 4.53 0.37 0.26
C PRO A 127 3.35 1.09 0.89
N HIS A 128 3.09 2.34 0.47
CA HIS A 128 1.95 3.11 0.98
C HIS A 128 1.57 4.26 0.05
N TYR A 129 0.31 4.63 0.07
CA TYR A 129 -0.22 5.84 -0.53
C TYR A 129 -0.23 6.99 0.48
N CYS A 130 0.28 8.14 0.09
CA CYS A 130 0.17 9.38 0.87
C CYS A 130 -0.86 10.32 0.24
N ASN A 131 -1.96 10.59 0.95
CA ASN A 131 -3.03 11.45 0.47
C ASN A 131 -2.65 12.95 0.46
N MET A 132 -1.64 13.36 1.24
CA MET A 132 -1.20 14.77 1.29
C MET A 132 -0.49 15.21 0.01
N ASP A 133 0.19 14.32 -0.69
CA ASP A 133 0.88 14.59 -1.95
C ASP A 133 0.42 13.71 -3.12
N GLN A 134 -0.61 12.88 -2.89
CA GLN A 134 -1.21 11.96 -3.87
C GLN A 134 -0.18 11.05 -4.54
N THR A 135 0.77 10.57 -3.74
CA THR A 135 1.92 9.81 -4.21
C THR A 135 1.96 8.43 -3.55
N ILE A 136 2.22 7.43 -4.36
CA ILE A 136 2.51 6.06 -3.93
C ILE A 136 4.01 5.96 -3.69
N TYR A 137 4.43 5.46 -2.53
CA TYR A 137 5.82 5.21 -2.18
C TYR A 137 6.08 3.71 -2.17
N LEU A 138 7.04 3.26 -2.98
CA LEU A 138 7.34 1.86 -3.20
C LEU A 138 8.84 1.60 -3.04
N ASP A 139 9.22 0.87 -1.99
CA ASP A 139 10.55 0.29 -1.87
C ASP A 139 10.56 -1.09 -2.53
N GLU A 140 11.39 -1.26 -3.56
CA GLU A 140 11.49 -2.55 -4.27
C GLU A 140 11.97 -3.69 -3.37
N THR A 141 12.71 -3.40 -2.29
CA THR A 141 13.22 -4.41 -1.35
C THR A 141 12.10 -5.05 -0.51
N PHE A 142 10.95 -4.39 -0.41
CA PHE A 142 9.76 -4.92 0.26
C PHE A 142 9.32 -6.28 -0.30
N PHE A 143 9.47 -6.52 -1.60
CA PHE A 143 9.06 -7.78 -2.22
C PHE A 143 9.92 -8.97 -1.80
N ASP A 144 11.17 -8.70 -1.46
CA ASP A 144 12.05 -9.68 -0.81
C ASP A 144 11.53 -10.05 0.58
N GLU A 145 11.09 -9.05 1.37
CA GLU A 145 10.47 -9.28 2.67
C GLU A 145 9.13 -10.00 2.55
N LEU A 146 8.29 -9.60 1.59
CA LEU A 146 7.01 -10.25 1.31
C LEU A 146 7.18 -11.76 1.08
N THR A 147 8.26 -12.13 0.41
CA THR A 147 8.56 -13.54 0.12
C THR A 147 9.28 -14.23 1.28
N LYS A 148 10.37 -13.64 1.78
CA LYS A 148 11.28 -14.28 2.75
C LYS A 148 10.71 -14.26 4.17
N ARG A 149 10.04 -13.16 4.55
CA ARG A 149 9.53 -12.95 5.90
C ARG A 149 8.05 -13.31 6.02
N PHE A 150 7.22 -12.83 5.10
CA PHE A 150 5.77 -13.07 5.15
C PHE A 150 5.34 -14.36 4.42
N GLY A 151 6.27 -15.03 3.72
CA GLY A 151 6.07 -16.34 3.09
C GLY A 151 5.03 -16.34 1.96
N ALA A 152 4.87 -15.22 1.25
CA ALA A 152 4.18 -15.19 -0.02
C ALA A 152 4.99 -15.96 -1.08
N ARG A 153 4.32 -16.50 -2.10
CA ARG A 153 5.01 -17.17 -3.21
C ARG A 153 5.89 -16.24 -4.02
N GLY A 154 5.64 -14.94 -3.95
CA GLY A 154 6.31 -13.94 -4.77
C GLY A 154 5.79 -13.99 -6.22
N GLY A 155 6.56 -13.35 -7.10
CA GLY A 155 6.24 -13.23 -8.52
C GLY A 155 5.79 -11.83 -8.91
N ASP A 156 5.76 -11.57 -10.22
CA ASP A 156 5.43 -10.27 -10.78
C ASP A 156 3.95 -9.88 -10.56
N VAL A 157 3.04 -10.84 -10.56
CA VAL A 157 1.61 -10.59 -10.28
C VAL A 157 1.38 -10.27 -8.80
N ALA A 158 2.18 -10.81 -7.87
CA ALA A 158 2.16 -10.41 -6.46
C ALA A 158 2.59 -8.96 -6.29
N GLN A 159 3.64 -8.54 -7.00
CA GLN A 159 4.11 -7.15 -7.00
C GLN A 159 3.08 -6.21 -7.64
N GLY A 160 2.49 -6.61 -8.77
CA GLY A 160 1.42 -5.88 -9.43
C GLY A 160 0.20 -5.67 -8.52
N TYR A 161 -0.16 -6.67 -7.73
CA TYR A 161 -1.22 -6.55 -6.73
C TYR A 161 -0.91 -5.45 -5.70
N VAL A 162 0.30 -5.40 -5.17
CA VAL A 162 0.68 -4.36 -4.19
C VAL A 162 0.53 -2.97 -4.80
N ILE A 163 1.04 -2.73 -6.01
CA ILE A 163 0.90 -1.44 -6.70
C ILE A 163 -0.58 -1.11 -6.93
N ALA A 164 -1.39 -2.07 -7.38
CA ALA A 164 -2.81 -1.86 -7.61
C ALA A 164 -3.60 -1.60 -6.31
N HIS A 165 -3.15 -2.15 -5.17
CA HIS A 165 -3.69 -1.87 -3.84
C HIS A 165 -3.41 -0.42 -3.42
N GLU A 166 -2.20 0.08 -3.63
CA GLU A 166 -1.87 1.49 -3.35
C GLU A 166 -2.63 2.46 -4.28
N VAL A 167 -2.82 2.10 -5.56
CA VAL A 167 -3.72 2.84 -6.45
C VAL A 167 -5.15 2.83 -5.94
N ALA A 168 -5.60 1.75 -5.30
CA ALA A 168 -6.94 1.70 -4.72
C ALA A 168 -7.12 2.69 -3.54
N HIS A 169 -6.09 2.92 -2.72
CA HIS A 169 -6.12 3.98 -1.71
C HIS A 169 -6.23 5.37 -2.35
N HIS A 170 -5.54 5.60 -3.48
CA HIS A 170 -5.72 6.82 -4.24
C HIS A 170 -7.16 6.98 -4.79
N LEU A 171 -7.81 5.89 -5.22
CA LEU A 171 -9.22 5.94 -5.61
C LEU A 171 -10.13 6.29 -4.42
N GLN A 172 -9.88 5.72 -3.25
CA GLN A 172 -10.62 6.03 -2.03
C GLN A 172 -10.50 7.51 -1.66
N ASP A 173 -9.32 8.10 -1.87
CA ASP A 173 -9.09 9.53 -1.70
C ASP A 173 -9.94 10.35 -2.69
N GLN A 174 -9.83 10.10 -3.99
CA GLN A 174 -10.58 10.82 -5.02
C GLN A 174 -12.10 10.65 -4.93
N LEU A 175 -12.58 9.53 -4.39
CA LEU A 175 -13.99 9.27 -4.16
C LEU A 175 -14.50 9.90 -2.85
N GLY A 176 -13.61 10.47 -2.01
CA GLY A 176 -13.94 11.03 -0.70
C GLY A 176 -14.20 9.98 0.37
N THR A 177 -13.86 8.72 0.09
CA THR A 177 -14.01 7.61 1.06
C THR A 177 -13.06 7.79 2.23
N LEU A 178 -11.79 8.17 1.98
CA LEU A 178 -10.80 8.41 3.04
C LEU A 178 -11.25 9.52 3.99
N ASP A 179 -11.73 10.65 3.47
CA ASP A 179 -12.22 11.77 4.28
C ASP A 179 -13.45 11.38 5.11
N THR A 180 -14.38 10.64 4.49
CA THR A 180 -15.58 10.15 5.16
C THR A 180 -15.21 9.22 6.32
N VAL A 181 -14.35 8.26 6.07
CA VAL A 181 -13.91 7.28 7.07
C VAL A 181 -13.09 7.94 8.18
N SER A 182 -12.17 8.85 7.84
CA SER A 182 -11.40 9.63 8.81
C SER A 182 -12.33 10.43 9.75
N SER A 183 -13.37 11.06 9.18
CA SER A 183 -14.38 11.77 9.97
C SER A 183 -15.17 10.85 10.90
N LEU A 184 -15.47 9.62 10.45
CA LEU A 184 -16.16 8.62 11.28
C LEU A 184 -15.25 8.12 12.41
N MET A 185 -13.97 7.85 12.13
CA MET A 185 -12.98 7.45 13.14
C MET A 185 -12.81 8.51 14.23
N GLN A 186 -12.81 9.80 13.85
CA GLN A 186 -12.73 10.92 14.82
C GLN A 186 -13.98 11.02 15.69
N ARG A 187 -15.17 10.73 15.16
CA ARG A 187 -16.44 10.79 15.90
C ARG A 187 -16.65 9.57 16.80
N ASP A 188 -16.14 8.43 16.39
CA ASP A 188 -16.27 7.16 17.12
C ASP A 188 -14.93 6.41 17.12
N PRO A 189 -14.00 6.79 18.02
CA PRO A 189 -12.69 6.13 18.14
C PRO A 189 -12.76 4.62 18.43
N ALA A 190 -13.86 4.13 18.99
CA ALA A 190 -14.04 2.71 19.26
C ALA A 190 -14.16 1.87 17.99
N ARG A 191 -14.56 2.49 16.86
CA ARG A 191 -14.67 1.85 15.56
C ARG A 191 -13.46 2.06 14.66
N GLN A 192 -12.40 2.70 15.15
CA GLN A 192 -11.24 3.06 14.32
C GLN A 192 -10.64 1.85 13.59
N ASN A 193 -10.41 0.75 14.30
CA ASN A 193 -9.84 -0.46 13.71
C ASN A 193 -10.81 -1.13 12.70
N GLU A 194 -12.11 -1.20 13.05
CA GLU A 194 -13.14 -1.72 12.12
C GLU A 194 -13.15 -0.94 10.80
N LEU A 195 -13.11 0.38 10.89
CA LEU A 195 -13.14 1.28 9.72
C LEU A 195 -11.84 1.21 8.91
N SER A 196 -10.69 1.08 9.59
CA SER A 196 -9.40 0.85 8.92
C SER A 196 -9.41 -0.46 8.13
N VAL A 197 -9.83 -1.55 8.76
CA VAL A 197 -9.98 -2.85 8.08
C VAL A 197 -10.92 -2.75 6.88
N ALA A 198 -12.03 -2.03 6.99
CA ALA A 198 -12.95 -1.87 5.87
C ALA A 198 -12.32 -1.13 4.67
N LEU A 199 -11.48 -0.11 4.91
CA LEU A 199 -10.71 0.57 3.87
C LEU A 199 -9.75 -0.39 3.16
N GLU A 200 -8.97 -1.16 3.93
CA GLU A 200 -8.02 -2.13 3.39
C GLU A 200 -8.69 -3.21 2.53
N LEU A 201 -9.79 -3.76 3.02
CA LEU A 201 -10.53 -4.79 2.29
C LEU A 201 -11.17 -4.24 1.02
N GLN A 202 -11.57 -2.96 1.01
CA GLN A 202 -12.04 -2.31 -0.21
C GLN A 202 -10.89 -2.09 -1.20
N ALA A 203 -9.71 -1.73 -0.72
CA ALA A 203 -8.52 -1.60 -1.57
C ALA A 203 -8.12 -2.95 -2.18
N ASP A 204 -8.18 -4.03 -1.42
CA ASP A 204 -8.00 -5.39 -1.95
C ASP A 204 -9.03 -5.74 -3.04
N CYS A 205 -10.28 -5.36 -2.85
CA CYS A 205 -11.33 -5.58 -3.85
C CYS A 205 -11.06 -4.81 -5.15
N TYR A 206 -10.65 -3.55 -5.07
CA TYR A 206 -10.28 -2.76 -6.25
C TYR A 206 -9.04 -3.31 -6.96
N ALA A 207 -8.02 -3.76 -6.21
CA ALA A 207 -6.88 -4.48 -6.77
C ALA A 207 -7.30 -5.78 -7.48
N GLY A 208 -8.29 -6.47 -6.93
CA GLY A 208 -8.91 -7.64 -7.56
C GLY A 208 -9.58 -7.30 -8.89
N ILE A 209 -10.30 -6.17 -8.97
CA ILE A 209 -10.90 -5.69 -10.24
C ILE A 209 -9.80 -5.49 -11.30
N TRP A 210 -8.70 -4.80 -10.93
CA TRP A 210 -7.57 -4.60 -11.83
C TRP A 210 -7.01 -5.93 -12.33
N ALA A 211 -6.71 -6.87 -11.43
CA ALA A 211 -6.18 -8.18 -11.79
C ALA A 211 -7.11 -8.96 -12.72
N GLY A 212 -8.44 -8.90 -12.47
CA GLY A 212 -9.44 -9.54 -13.31
C GLY A 212 -9.53 -8.93 -14.72
N VAL A 213 -9.31 -7.62 -14.85
CA VAL A 213 -9.24 -6.93 -16.15
C VAL A 213 -7.94 -7.28 -16.88
N MET A 214 -6.81 -7.31 -16.18
CA MET A 214 -5.52 -7.72 -16.76
C MET A 214 -5.56 -9.17 -17.26
N GLN A 215 -6.20 -10.06 -16.52
CA GLN A 215 -6.41 -11.44 -16.96
C GLN A 215 -7.32 -11.49 -18.19
N TRP A 216 -8.43 -10.73 -18.21
CA TRP A 216 -9.31 -10.68 -19.38
C TRP A 216 -8.60 -10.14 -20.63
N LYS A 217 -7.68 -9.18 -20.48
CA LYS A 217 -6.81 -8.67 -21.56
C LYS A 217 -5.72 -9.67 -21.98
N GLY A 218 -5.54 -10.79 -21.27
CA GLY A 218 -4.51 -11.79 -21.55
C GLY A 218 -3.11 -11.37 -21.12
N ILE A 219 -2.98 -10.35 -20.28
CA ILE A 219 -1.71 -9.90 -19.68
C ILE A 219 -1.28 -10.87 -18.56
N ILE A 220 -2.22 -11.20 -17.64
CA ILE A 220 -2.01 -12.15 -16.55
C ILE A 220 -2.66 -13.48 -16.94
N GLU A 221 -1.91 -14.58 -16.81
CA GLU A 221 -2.47 -15.90 -17.03
C GLU A 221 -3.28 -16.38 -15.79
N PRO A 222 -4.30 -17.24 -15.97
CA PRO A 222 -5.19 -17.64 -14.88
C PRO A 222 -4.49 -18.30 -13.68
N ASP A 223 -3.41 -19.03 -13.90
CA ASP A 223 -2.63 -19.70 -12.84
C ASP A 223 -1.74 -18.72 -12.06
N GLU A 224 -1.43 -17.56 -12.62
CA GLU A 224 -0.61 -16.53 -11.98
C GLU A 224 -1.40 -15.71 -10.95
N ILE A 225 -2.74 -15.67 -11.02
CA ILE A 225 -3.61 -14.97 -10.06
C ILE A 225 -3.39 -15.47 -8.62
N SER A 226 -2.98 -16.73 -8.47
CA SER A 226 -2.63 -17.27 -7.16
C SER A 226 -1.51 -16.51 -6.45
N GLN A 227 -0.62 -15.83 -7.19
CA GLN A 227 0.45 -15.00 -6.64
C GLN A 227 -0.13 -13.77 -5.91
N ALA A 228 -1.09 -13.08 -6.54
CA ALA A 228 -1.77 -11.94 -5.91
C ALA A 228 -2.60 -12.36 -4.70
N ILE A 229 -3.34 -13.48 -4.80
CA ILE A 229 -4.13 -14.02 -3.68
C ILE A 229 -3.24 -14.38 -2.49
N ASP A 230 -2.09 -15.01 -2.74
CA ASP A 230 -1.12 -15.35 -1.70
C ASP A 230 -0.47 -14.10 -1.09
N ALA A 231 -0.18 -13.08 -1.89
CA ALA A 231 0.36 -11.81 -1.42
C ALA A 231 -0.63 -11.09 -0.50
N ALA A 232 -1.90 -10.98 -0.91
CA ALA A 232 -2.97 -10.40 -0.10
C ALA A 232 -3.12 -11.12 1.25
N ALA A 233 -3.11 -12.45 1.24
CA ALA A 233 -3.17 -13.25 2.46
C ALA A 233 -1.91 -13.12 3.33
N ALA A 234 -0.74 -12.91 2.74
CA ALA A 234 0.53 -12.86 3.45
C ALA A 234 0.65 -11.64 4.38
N VAL A 235 0.00 -10.54 4.02
CA VAL A 235 0.00 -9.29 4.78
C VAL A 235 -1.25 -9.11 5.67
N GLY A 236 -2.00 -10.18 5.94
CA GLY A 236 -3.08 -10.18 6.91
C GLY A 236 -2.57 -10.08 8.35
N ASP A 237 -3.28 -9.31 9.19
CA ASP A 237 -2.89 -9.04 10.58
C ASP A 237 -2.76 -10.33 11.41
N ASP A 238 -3.63 -11.32 11.18
CA ASP A 238 -3.57 -12.63 11.85
C ASP A 238 -2.23 -13.34 11.59
N ARG A 239 -1.74 -13.28 10.36
CA ARG A 239 -0.47 -13.90 9.97
C ARG A 239 0.72 -13.11 10.50
N ILE A 240 0.70 -11.79 10.37
CA ILE A 240 1.75 -10.90 10.88
C ILE A 240 1.89 -11.04 12.40
N GLN A 241 0.78 -10.97 13.15
CA GLN A 241 0.77 -11.10 14.60
C GLN A 241 1.26 -12.48 15.06
N LYS A 242 0.79 -13.54 14.40
CA LYS A 242 1.22 -14.91 14.72
C LYS A 242 2.73 -15.10 14.53
N MET A 243 3.31 -14.51 13.47
CA MET A 243 4.76 -14.58 13.23
C MET A 243 5.54 -13.74 14.25
N ALA A 244 5.03 -12.55 14.60
CA ALA A 244 5.74 -11.63 15.48
C ALA A 244 5.67 -12.03 16.96
N THR A 245 4.51 -12.53 17.42
CA THR A 245 4.22 -12.72 18.84
C THR A 245 3.77 -14.15 19.20
N GLY A 246 3.47 -14.99 18.21
CA GLY A 246 2.86 -16.31 18.40
C GLY A 246 1.36 -16.27 18.72
N HIS A 247 0.76 -15.10 18.90
CA HIS A 247 -0.63 -14.90 19.27
C HIS A 247 -1.36 -14.01 18.28
N VAL A 248 -2.69 -14.17 18.17
CA VAL A 248 -3.55 -13.36 17.30
C VAL A 248 -4.56 -12.63 18.17
N ASN A 249 -4.67 -11.31 18.00
CA ASN A 249 -5.67 -10.48 18.65
C ASN A 249 -6.47 -9.66 17.61
N PRO A 250 -7.69 -10.13 17.25
CA PRO A 250 -8.50 -9.45 16.24
C PRO A 250 -8.89 -8.01 16.57
N GLU A 251 -8.95 -7.64 17.85
CA GLU A 251 -9.33 -6.29 18.27
C GLU A 251 -8.29 -5.21 17.90
N THR A 252 -7.06 -5.63 17.60
CA THR A 252 -5.96 -4.74 17.23
C THR A 252 -5.66 -4.74 15.73
N TRP A 253 -6.50 -5.38 14.92
CA TRP A 253 -6.30 -5.42 13.48
C TRP A 253 -6.57 -4.07 12.84
N THR A 254 -5.75 -3.72 11.88
CA THR A 254 -5.88 -2.49 11.07
C THR A 254 -5.96 -2.79 9.58
N HIS A 255 -5.52 -3.99 9.15
CA HIS A 255 -5.52 -4.42 7.74
C HIS A 255 -6.48 -5.57 7.47
N GLY A 256 -6.96 -6.25 8.52
CA GLY A 256 -7.88 -7.37 8.41
C GLY A 256 -7.19 -8.74 8.36
N SER A 257 -8.01 -9.80 8.40
CA SER A 257 -7.50 -11.17 8.37
C SER A 257 -7.02 -11.58 6.97
N SER A 258 -6.07 -12.51 6.92
CA SER A 258 -5.66 -13.18 5.67
C SER A 258 -6.84 -13.73 4.88
N ALA A 259 -7.85 -14.26 5.56
CA ALA A 259 -9.06 -14.81 4.94
C ALA A 259 -9.93 -13.71 4.31
N ASP A 260 -10.13 -12.59 5.01
CA ASP A 260 -10.93 -11.47 4.51
C ASP A 260 -10.24 -10.76 3.34
N ARG A 261 -8.94 -10.50 3.43
CA ARG A 261 -8.15 -9.91 2.34
C ARG A 261 -8.24 -10.76 1.08
N LYS A 262 -8.01 -12.06 1.19
CA LYS A 262 -8.19 -13.01 0.09
C LYS A 262 -9.61 -12.99 -0.47
N LYS A 263 -10.62 -12.99 0.40
CA LYS A 263 -12.05 -12.95 0.01
C LYS A 263 -12.34 -11.72 -0.82
N TRP A 264 -11.97 -10.52 -0.34
CA TRP A 264 -12.30 -9.29 -1.01
C TRP A 264 -11.53 -9.08 -2.32
N PHE A 265 -10.24 -9.46 -2.36
CA PHE A 265 -9.53 -9.52 -3.63
C PHE A 265 -10.24 -10.44 -4.63
N THR A 266 -10.63 -11.66 -4.21
CA THR A 266 -11.32 -12.62 -5.07
C THR A 266 -12.68 -12.09 -5.54
N THR A 267 -13.41 -11.37 -4.67
CA THR A 267 -14.67 -10.71 -5.04
C THR A 267 -14.44 -9.72 -6.18
N GLY A 268 -13.48 -8.80 -6.04
CA GLY A 268 -13.16 -7.84 -7.10
C GLY A 268 -12.71 -8.51 -8.40
N TYR A 269 -11.85 -9.51 -8.31
CA TYR A 269 -11.37 -10.29 -9.44
C TYR A 269 -12.49 -10.99 -10.22
N THR A 270 -13.46 -11.56 -9.51
CA THR A 270 -14.56 -12.31 -10.12
C THR A 270 -15.63 -11.39 -10.69
N GLU A 271 -16.10 -10.45 -9.88
CA GLU A 271 -17.23 -9.59 -10.19
C GLU A 271 -16.86 -8.42 -11.12
N LYS A 272 -15.63 -7.93 -11.07
CA LYS A 272 -15.12 -6.80 -11.85
C LYS A 272 -16.02 -5.56 -11.77
N SER A 273 -16.63 -5.35 -10.61
CA SER A 273 -17.60 -4.29 -10.36
C SER A 273 -17.26 -3.53 -9.08
N VAL A 274 -17.18 -2.21 -9.16
CA VAL A 274 -16.99 -1.33 -7.99
C VAL A 274 -18.11 -1.50 -6.96
N ALA A 275 -19.36 -1.74 -7.43
CA ALA A 275 -20.50 -1.95 -6.55
C ALA A 275 -20.38 -3.20 -5.66
N SER A 276 -19.58 -4.19 -6.08
CA SER A 276 -19.33 -5.40 -5.28
C SER A 276 -18.29 -5.19 -4.17
N CYS A 277 -17.63 -4.01 -4.12
CA CYS A 277 -16.60 -3.67 -3.16
C CYS A 277 -17.11 -2.82 -1.97
N ASP A 278 -18.38 -2.96 -1.61
CA ASP A 278 -18.92 -2.30 -0.41
C ASP A 278 -18.55 -3.07 0.85
N THR A 279 -17.43 -2.66 1.46
CA THR A 279 -16.91 -3.25 2.71
C THR A 279 -17.47 -2.58 3.96
N PHE A 280 -18.14 -1.44 3.84
CA PHE A 280 -18.68 -0.65 4.95
C PHE A 280 -20.10 -1.03 5.32
N GLY A 281 -20.88 -1.61 4.39
CA GLY A 281 -22.26 -2.05 4.57
C GLY A 281 -22.42 -3.54 4.87
N ALA A 282 -21.39 -4.36 4.71
CA ALA A 282 -21.43 -5.80 4.86
C ALA A 282 -21.35 -6.22 6.34
N LYS A 283 -22.48 -6.17 7.04
CA LYS A 283 -22.73 -6.96 8.26
C LYS A 283 -23.92 -7.84 8.09
#